data_8303b712982648fee5f793d9fee8bdab
#
_entry.id   8303b712982648fee5f793d9fee8bdab
#
_cell.length_a   1.000
_cell.length_b   1.000
_cell.length_c   1.000
_cell.angle_alpha   90.00
_cell.angle_beta   90.00
_cell.angle_gamma   90.00
#
_symmetry.space_group_name_H-M   'P 1'
#
loop_
_entity.id
_entity.type
_entity.pdbx_description
1 polymer ?
#
loop_
_entity_poly.entity_id
_entity_poly.type
_entity_poly.pdbx_seq_one_letter_code
_entity_poly.pdbx_strand_id
1 'polypeptide(L)'
;MTTHSVEDIKSESRRLRGSLLDSLADPVTGSLRESDQTLIKYHGSYQQDDRDVRDERRRQKLEPAYQFMIRTRTPGGVISPSQWLALDGIATRYANHSLRITTRQAFQFHGVIKRELKATMQAINATLIDTLAACGDVNRNVQVAANPLLSQAHATLYADAARVSEHLLPNTRAYYEIWLDEERVSGSGA
;
A
#
# COMPACT_ATOMS: atom_id res chain seq x y z
N MET A 1 -4.62 -2.54 30.59
CA MET A 1 -4.98 -2.31 29.17
C MET A 1 -4.78 -3.64 28.48
N THR A 2 -5.85 -4.29 28.06
CA THR A 2 -5.79 -5.52 27.27
C THR A 2 -5.23 -5.16 25.89
N THR A 3 -4.01 -5.57 25.61
CA THR A 3 -3.45 -5.48 24.26
C THR A 3 -4.24 -6.45 23.37
N HIS A 4 -5.12 -5.92 22.52
CA HIS A 4 -5.76 -6.72 21.50
C HIS A 4 -4.69 -7.33 20.59
N SER A 5 -4.79 -8.63 20.35
CA SER A 5 -3.90 -9.28 19.38
C SER A 5 -4.17 -8.75 17.96
N VAL A 6 -3.23 -8.91 17.04
CA VAL A 6 -3.44 -8.53 15.64
C VAL A 6 -4.63 -9.27 15.03
N GLU A 7 -4.86 -10.52 15.45
CA GLU A 7 -5.99 -11.32 14.98
C GLU A 7 -7.34 -10.78 15.51
N ASP A 8 -7.39 -10.30 16.77
CA ASP A 8 -8.58 -9.65 17.31
C ASP A 8 -8.91 -8.37 16.51
N ILE A 9 -7.89 -7.53 16.27
CA ILE A 9 -8.03 -6.31 15.46
C ILE A 9 -8.57 -6.64 14.06
N LYS A 10 -8.05 -7.69 13.41
CA LYS A 10 -8.52 -8.13 12.08
C LYS A 10 -9.96 -8.63 12.12
N SER A 11 -10.29 -9.49 13.07
CA SER A 11 -11.62 -10.11 13.19
C SER A 11 -12.71 -9.09 13.43
N GLU A 12 -12.43 -8.04 14.22
CA GLU A 12 -13.34 -6.96 14.55
C GLU A 12 -13.41 -5.86 13.48
N SER A 13 -12.49 -5.87 12.52
CA SER A 13 -12.24 -4.75 11.61
C SER A 13 -13.25 -4.57 10.47
N ARG A 14 -14.26 -5.39 10.37
CA ARG A 14 -15.22 -5.35 9.26
C ARG A 14 -14.53 -5.32 7.89
N ARG A 15 -13.74 -6.35 7.59
CA ARG A 15 -12.96 -6.48 6.33
C ARG A 15 -11.82 -5.47 6.20
N LEU A 16 -11.02 -5.34 7.25
CA LEU A 16 -9.86 -4.45 7.35
C LEU A 16 -10.19 -2.95 7.22
N ARG A 17 -11.45 -2.56 7.36
CA ARG A 17 -11.83 -1.15 7.35
C ARG A 17 -11.57 -0.49 8.71
N GLY A 18 -11.84 -1.18 9.79
CA GLY A 18 -11.70 -0.66 11.15
C GLY A 18 -12.41 0.69 11.32
N SER A 19 -11.69 1.63 11.86
CA SER A 19 -12.06 3.04 11.95
C SER A 19 -11.22 3.94 11.03
N LEU A 20 -10.69 3.37 9.92
CA LEU A 20 -9.79 4.10 9.01
C LEU A 20 -10.41 5.40 8.47
N LEU A 21 -11.71 5.40 8.14
CA LEU A 21 -12.38 6.60 7.67
C LEU A 21 -12.35 7.71 8.72
N ASP A 22 -12.65 7.37 9.98
CA ASP A 22 -12.64 8.34 11.08
C ASP A 22 -11.21 8.84 11.37
N SER A 23 -10.22 7.91 11.36
CA SER A 23 -8.82 8.27 11.53
C SER A 23 -8.30 9.18 10.42
N LEU A 24 -8.73 8.96 9.18
CA LEU A 24 -8.35 9.80 8.03
C LEU A 24 -9.05 11.17 8.07
N ALA A 25 -10.27 11.24 8.58
CA ALA A 25 -11.04 12.48 8.69
C ALA A 25 -10.60 13.35 9.88
N ASP A 26 -9.91 12.80 10.87
CA ASP A 26 -9.46 13.53 12.06
C ASP A 26 -8.39 14.57 11.68
N PRO A 27 -8.64 15.89 11.82
CA PRO A 27 -7.70 16.93 11.47
C PRO A 27 -6.68 17.24 12.59
N VAL A 28 -6.88 16.70 13.80
CA VAL A 28 -6.14 17.09 15.00
C VAL A 28 -4.72 16.52 15.00
N THR A 29 -4.56 15.30 14.52
CA THR A 29 -3.27 14.60 14.48
C THR A 29 -2.91 14.13 13.08
N GLY A 30 -1.64 14.08 12.74
CA GLY A 30 -1.12 13.43 11.53
C GLY A 30 -1.09 11.90 11.63
N SER A 31 -1.34 11.33 12.82
CA SER A 31 -1.34 9.89 13.08
C SER A 31 -2.69 9.25 12.77
N LEU A 32 -2.67 7.93 12.54
CA LEU A 32 -3.83 7.04 12.64
C LEU A 32 -3.92 6.45 14.05
N ARG A 33 -5.10 5.99 14.45
CA ARG A 33 -5.28 5.17 15.67
C ARG A 33 -4.45 3.90 15.59
N GLU A 34 -4.03 3.36 16.71
CA GLU A 34 -3.12 2.20 16.78
C GLU A 34 -3.66 0.97 16.04
N SER A 35 -4.95 0.67 16.21
CA SER A 35 -5.62 -0.41 15.47
C SER A 35 -5.59 -0.18 13.95
N ASP A 36 -5.83 1.06 13.51
CA ASP A 36 -5.83 1.43 12.10
C ASP A 36 -4.41 1.42 11.51
N GLN A 37 -3.37 1.71 12.31
CA GLN A 37 -1.97 1.54 11.87
C GLN A 37 -1.65 0.06 11.58
N THR A 38 -2.28 -0.86 12.29
CA THR A 38 -2.16 -2.30 12.03
C THR A 38 -2.91 -2.66 10.75
N LEU A 39 -4.14 -2.21 10.59
CA LEU A 39 -4.98 -2.53 9.44
C LEU A 39 -4.42 -1.98 8.13
N ILE A 40 -3.90 -0.74 8.13
CA ILE A 40 -3.40 -0.11 6.90
C ILE A 40 -2.23 -0.86 6.26
N LYS A 41 -1.50 -1.68 7.03
CA LYS A 41 -0.43 -2.54 6.49
C LYS A 41 -0.95 -3.52 5.45
N TYR A 42 -2.16 -4.06 5.64
CA TYR A 42 -2.79 -4.97 4.68
C TYR A 42 -3.24 -4.26 3.40
N HIS A 43 -3.43 -2.95 3.47
CA HIS A 43 -3.64 -2.09 2.30
C HIS A 43 -2.35 -1.57 1.67
N GLY A 44 -1.20 -2.11 2.07
CA GLY A 44 0.11 -1.79 1.49
C GLY A 44 0.76 -0.51 2.00
N SER A 45 0.30 0.02 3.13
CA SER A 45 0.85 1.26 3.69
C SER A 45 1.38 1.10 5.12
N TYR A 46 2.35 1.92 5.48
CA TYR A 46 2.88 2.05 6.84
C TYR A 46 2.89 3.49 7.27
N GLN A 47 2.43 3.75 8.49
CA GLN A 47 2.72 5.01 9.14
C GLN A 47 4.18 5.06 9.58
N GLN A 48 4.83 6.16 9.30
CA GLN A 48 6.21 6.49 9.66
C GLN A 48 6.24 7.93 10.16
N ASP A 49 7.40 8.40 10.58
CA ASP A 49 7.65 9.81 10.81
C ASP A 49 8.91 10.25 10.04
N ASP A 50 9.01 11.53 9.77
CA ASP A 50 10.17 12.12 9.14
C ASP A 50 11.35 12.10 10.12
N ARG A 51 12.39 11.33 9.77
CA ARG A 51 13.57 11.16 10.60
C ARG A 51 14.44 12.39 10.68
N ASP A 52 14.44 13.19 9.63
CA ASP A 52 15.34 14.34 9.51
C ASP A 52 14.94 15.47 10.48
N VAL A 53 13.64 15.58 10.76
CA VAL A 53 13.11 16.59 11.70
C VAL A 53 12.69 16.02 13.05
N ARG A 54 12.84 14.70 13.27
CA ARG A 54 12.35 14.00 14.47
C ARG A 54 12.90 14.58 15.76
N ASP A 55 14.21 14.76 15.85
CA ASP A 55 14.86 15.22 17.09
C ASP A 55 14.55 16.68 17.39
N GLU A 56 14.44 17.51 16.36
CA GLU A 56 14.03 18.89 16.52
C GLU A 56 12.59 18.99 17.03
N ARG A 57 11.66 18.28 16.42
CA ARG A 57 10.27 18.24 16.86
C ARG A 57 10.12 17.71 18.28
N ARG A 58 10.92 16.70 18.66
CA ARG A 58 10.94 16.17 20.04
C ARG A 58 11.41 17.21 21.03
N ARG A 59 12.48 17.97 20.72
CA ARG A 59 12.97 19.07 21.57
C ARG A 59 11.90 20.15 21.78
N GLN A 60 11.16 20.45 20.73
CA GLN A 60 10.07 21.43 20.74
C GLN A 60 8.76 20.89 21.31
N LYS A 61 8.70 19.63 21.73
CA LYS A 61 7.48 18.93 22.21
C LYS A 61 6.33 18.97 21.19
N LEU A 62 6.65 18.98 19.91
CA LEU A 62 5.70 18.88 18.82
C LEU A 62 5.40 17.44 18.49
N GLU A 63 4.22 17.19 17.90
CA GLU A 63 3.87 15.91 17.33
C GLU A 63 4.92 15.48 16.30
N PRO A 64 5.27 14.16 16.20
CA PRO A 64 6.11 13.68 15.10
C PRO A 64 5.56 14.08 13.73
N ALA A 65 6.43 14.35 12.77
CA ALA A 65 6.02 14.65 11.40
C ALA A 65 5.59 13.33 10.71
N TYR A 66 4.38 12.90 11.00
CA TYR A 66 3.86 11.64 10.49
C TYR A 66 3.72 11.67 8.96
N GLN A 67 4.16 10.59 8.34
CA GLN A 67 4.09 10.31 6.91
C GLN A 67 3.72 8.87 6.70
N PHE A 68 3.34 8.54 5.47
CA PHE A 68 3.00 7.18 5.08
C PHE A 68 3.92 6.72 3.94
N MET A 69 4.41 5.49 4.06
CA MET A 69 5.00 4.76 2.95
C MET A 69 3.90 3.91 2.31
N ILE A 70 3.78 3.95 1.00
CA ILE A 70 2.87 3.09 0.24
C ILE A 70 3.72 2.20 -0.67
N ARG A 71 3.37 0.90 -0.73
CA ARG A 71 4.03 -0.06 -1.62
C ARG A 71 3.03 -0.63 -2.61
N THR A 72 3.42 -0.68 -3.87
CA THR A 72 2.61 -1.32 -4.92
C THR A 72 2.83 -2.83 -4.97
N ARG A 73 1.88 -3.55 -5.56
CA ARG A 73 2.00 -4.93 -5.98
C ARG A 73 2.13 -4.97 -7.50
N THR A 74 3.25 -5.49 -7.98
CA THR A 74 3.59 -5.51 -9.41
C THR A 74 4.23 -6.87 -9.73
N PRO A 75 3.44 -7.95 -9.86
CA PRO A 75 3.97 -9.29 -10.12
C PRO A 75 4.85 -9.32 -11.37
N GLY A 76 6.03 -9.94 -11.25
CA GLY A 76 7.01 -10.01 -12.33
C GLY A 76 7.69 -8.69 -12.67
N GLY A 77 7.37 -7.59 -11.98
CA GLY A 77 8.05 -6.30 -12.15
C GLY A 77 7.80 -5.58 -13.48
N VAL A 78 6.74 -5.95 -14.21
CA VAL A 78 6.43 -5.36 -15.52
C VAL A 78 5.33 -4.33 -15.38
N ILE A 79 5.55 -3.14 -15.92
CA ILE A 79 4.56 -2.06 -16.01
C ILE A 79 4.57 -1.46 -17.41
N SER A 80 3.46 -0.86 -17.81
CA SER A 80 3.37 -0.12 -19.08
C SER A 80 4.03 1.26 -18.96
N PRO A 81 4.40 1.89 -20.08
CA PRO A 81 4.86 3.27 -20.08
C PRO A 81 3.86 4.26 -19.48
N SER A 82 2.57 4.05 -19.70
CA SER A 82 1.51 4.89 -19.11
C SER A 82 1.45 4.73 -17.60
N GLN A 83 1.59 3.51 -17.08
CA GLN A 83 1.68 3.26 -15.65
C GLN A 83 2.91 3.93 -15.02
N TRP A 84 4.07 3.84 -15.69
CA TRP A 84 5.29 4.52 -15.24
C TRP A 84 5.08 6.03 -15.10
N LEU A 85 4.56 6.69 -16.15
CA LEU A 85 4.30 8.13 -16.13
C LEU A 85 3.29 8.53 -15.05
N ALA A 86 2.27 7.70 -14.84
CA ALA A 86 1.29 7.94 -13.80
C ALA A 86 1.90 7.81 -12.39
N LEU A 87 2.73 6.78 -12.15
CA LEU A 87 3.43 6.60 -10.85
C LEU A 87 4.39 7.76 -10.57
N ASP A 88 5.12 8.25 -11.58
CA ASP A 88 6.00 9.43 -11.47
C ASP A 88 5.18 10.68 -11.11
N GLY A 89 4.06 10.90 -11.78
CA GLY A 89 3.14 11.98 -11.47
C GLY A 89 2.56 11.90 -10.05
N ILE A 90 2.22 10.69 -9.58
CA ILE A 90 1.75 10.46 -8.22
C ILE A 90 2.85 10.78 -7.20
N ALA A 91 4.09 10.34 -7.45
CA ALA A 91 5.22 10.63 -6.59
C ALA A 91 5.47 12.13 -6.46
N THR A 92 5.37 12.85 -7.56
CA THR A 92 5.52 14.32 -7.61
C THR A 92 4.39 15.05 -6.88
N ARG A 93 3.14 14.57 -7.04
CA ARG A 93 1.97 15.28 -6.52
C ARG A 93 1.69 15.00 -5.05
N TYR A 94 1.85 13.75 -4.59
CA TYR A 94 1.35 13.30 -3.29
C TYR A 94 2.44 12.80 -2.35
N ALA A 95 3.64 12.51 -2.85
CA ALA A 95 4.75 11.97 -2.07
C ALA A 95 5.90 12.98 -1.98
N ASN A 96 7.08 12.53 -1.61
CA ASN A 96 8.27 13.36 -1.44
C ASN A 96 9.05 13.59 -2.75
N HIS A 97 8.39 13.62 -3.89
CA HIS A 97 8.98 13.78 -5.23
C HIS A 97 9.97 12.67 -5.61
N SER A 98 9.91 11.52 -4.95
CA SER A 98 10.72 10.37 -5.30
C SER A 98 9.90 9.09 -5.41
N LEU A 99 10.26 8.26 -6.39
CA LEU A 99 9.72 6.92 -6.58
C LEU A 99 10.84 5.92 -6.38
N ARG A 100 10.67 4.97 -5.46
CA ARG A 100 11.68 3.96 -5.18
C ARG A 100 11.30 2.62 -5.78
N ILE A 101 12.22 2.03 -6.52
CA ILE A 101 12.12 0.63 -6.95
C ILE A 101 12.64 -0.25 -5.82
N THR A 102 11.86 -1.26 -5.45
CA THR A 102 12.23 -2.19 -4.39
C THR A 102 13.03 -3.37 -4.93
N THR A 103 13.73 -4.08 -4.03
CA THR A 103 14.40 -5.34 -4.36
C THR A 103 13.43 -6.46 -4.77
N ARG A 104 12.12 -6.23 -4.65
CA ARG A 104 11.06 -7.16 -5.11
C ARG A 104 10.33 -6.66 -6.35
N GLN A 105 10.99 -5.86 -7.18
CA GLN A 105 10.41 -5.39 -8.45
C GLN A 105 9.05 -4.67 -8.28
N ALA A 106 8.90 -3.92 -7.21
CA ALA A 106 7.71 -3.13 -6.90
C ALA A 106 8.11 -1.69 -6.61
N PHE A 107 7.15 -0.80 -6.44
CA PHE A 107 7.41 0.62 -6.17
C PHE A 107 7.04 1.00 -4.75
N GLN A 108 7.70 2.03 -4.23
CA GLN A 108 7.37 2.66 -2.96
C GLN A 108 7.30 4.18 -3.12
N PHE A 109 6.25 4.72 -2.53
CA PHE A 109 6.07 6.15 -2.29
C PHE A 109 6.38 6.45 -0.83
N HIS A 110 7.07 7.54 -0.57
CA HIS A 110 7.40 8.01 0.78
C HIS A 110 6.97 9.45 0.95
N GLY A 111 6.74 9.88 2.19
CA GLY A 111 6.38 11.25 2.47
C GLY A 111 4.93 11.61 2.20
N VAL A 112 4.07 10.63 1.93
CA VAL A 112 2.63 10.87 1.81
C VAL A 112 2.06 11.27 3.17
N ILE A 113 1.37 12.41 3.25
CA ILE A 113 0.75 12.85 4.49
C ILE A 113 -0.68 12.31 4.60
N LYS A 114 -1.22 12.25 5.82
CA LYS A 114 -2.51 11.63 6.11
C LYS A 114 -3.65 12.12 5.22
N ARG A 115 -3.77 13.43 5.03
CA ARG A 115 -4.83 14.03 4.21
C ARG A 115 -4.78 13.63 2.73
N GLU A 116 -3.58 13.26 2.22
CA GLU A 116 -3.36 12.86 0.82
C GLU A 116 -3.42 11.34 0.64
N LEU A 117 -3.50 10.57 1.73
CA LEU A 117 -3.39 9.12 1.68
C LEU A 117 -4.50 8.49 0.81
N LYS A 118 -5.75 8.92 1.01
CA LYS A 118 -6.90 8.44 0.21
C LYS A 118 -6.70 8.76 -1.27
N ALA A 119 -6.38 10.02 -1.60
CA ALA A 119 -6.18 10.45 -2.98
C ALA A 119 -5.01 9.72 -3.65
N THR A 120 -3.92 9.45 -2.92
CA THR A 120 -2.78 8.69 -3.42
C THR A 120 -3.18 7.25 -3.76
N MET A 121 -3.91 6.59 -2.85
CA MET A 121 -4.39 5.21 -3.10
C MET A 121 -5.33 5.14 -4.29
N GLN A 122 -6.25 6.10 -4.42
CA GLN A 122 -7.15 6.20 -5.57
C GLN A 122 -6.36 6.38 -6.88
N ALA A 123 -5.36 7.26 -6.89
CA ALA A 123 -4.53 7.51 -8.06
C ALA A 123 -3.72 6.28 -8.47
N ILE A 124 -3.17 5.51 -7.51
CA ILE A 124 -2.48 4.24 -7.79
C ILE A 124 -3.46 3.23 -8.41
N ASN A 125 -4.63 3.04 -7.82
CA ASN A 125 -5.63 2.09 -8.31
C ASN A 125 -6.14 2.45 -9.71
N ALA A 126 -6.26 3.74 -10.02
CA ALA A 126 -6.65 4.21 -11.36
C ALA A 126 -5.65 3.78 -12.45
N THR A 127 -4.42 3.41 -12.09
CA THR A 127 -3.43 2.85 -13.03
C THR A 127 -3.57 1.34 -13.25
N LEU A 128 -4.54 0.69 -12.62
CA LEU A 128 -4.70 -0.77 -12.56
C LEU A 128 -3.53 -1.48 -11.83
N ILE A 129 -2.77 -0.74 -11.05
CA ILE A 129 -1.80 -1.26 -10.08
C ILE A 129 -2.46 -1.18 -8.71
N ASP A 130 -2.32 -2.21 -7.91
CA ASP A 130 -2.85 -2.23 -6.55
C ASP A 130 -1.75 -2.23 -5.49
N THR A 131 -2.16 -2.12 -4.24
CA THR A 131 -1.29 -2.15 -3.06
C THR A 131 -1.67 -3.29 -2.10
N LEU A 132 -2.64 -4.13 -2.48
CA LEU A 132 -3.12 -5.23 -1.65
C LEU A 132 -2.00 -6.22 -1.37
N ALA A 133 -1.95 -6.72 -0.15
CA ALA A 133 -0.97 -7.70 0.27
C ALA A 133 0.51 -7.30 -0.04
N ALA A 134 0.77 -6.04 -0.36
CA ALA A 134 2.14 -5.56 -0.59
C ALA A 134 2.93 -5.38 0.72
N CYS A 135 2.25 -5.40 1.86
CA CYS A 135 2.78 -5.29 3.21
C CYS A 135 2.02 -6.20 4.18
N GLY A 136 2.55 -6.40 5.39
CA GLY A 136 1.92 -7.25 6.41
C GLY A 136 2.39 -8.70 6.36
N ASP A 137 1.65 -9.58 7.02
CA ASP A 137 1.96 -11.01 7.17
C ASP A 137 1.34 -11.83 6.01
N VAL A 138 1.62 -11.41 4.79
CA VAL A 138 1.08 -12.01 3.56
C VAL A 138 2.20 -12.23 2.56
N ASN A 139 1.95 -13.06 1.56
CA ASN A 139 2.86 -13.21 0.44
C ASN A 139 3.05 -11.86 -0.25
N ARG A 140 4.30 -11.49 -0.46
CA ARG A 140 4.65 -10.22 -1.11
C ARG A 140 4.77 -10.40 -2.62
N ASN A 141 5.24 -9.34 -3.30
CA ASN A 141 5.41 -9.35 -4.74
C ASN A 141 6.22 -10.55 -5.24
N VAL A 142 5.69 -11.27 -6.21
CA VAL A 142 6.37 -12.40 -6.86
C VAL A 142 7.34 -11.87 -7.90
N GLN A 143 8.57 -12.38 -7.89
CA GLN A 143 9.66 -11.93 -8.74
C GLN A 143 10.01 -12.97 -9.78
N VAL A 144 10.35 -12.49 -10.97
CA VAL A 144 10.96 -13.29 -12.04
C VAL A 144 11.94 -12.42 -12.84
N ALA A 145 12.62 -12.99 -13.83
CA ALA A 145 13.34 -12.19 -14.82
C ALA A 145 12.36 -11.27 -15.56
N ALA A 146 12.47 -9.95 -15.34
CA ALA A 146 11.48 -8.95 -15.69
C ALA A 146 11.51 -8.50 -17.17
N ASN A 147 11.78 -9.40 -18.10
CA ASN A 147 11.75 -9.09 -19.53
C ASN A 147 10.99 -10.15 -20.33
N PRO A 148 9.65 -10.09 -20.33
CA PRO A 148 8.83 -11.08 -21.04
C PRO A 148 9.03 -11.06 -22.56
N LEU A 149 9.61 -10.00 -23.12
CA LEU A 149 9.83 -9.89 -24.57
C LEU A 149 11.16 -10.53 -25.02
N LEU A 150 12.02 -10.94 -24.09
CA LEU A 150 13.33 -11.49 -24.43
C LEU A 150 13.22 -12.86 -25.09
N SER A 151 12.31 -13.71 -24.68
CA SER A 151 12.06 -15.03 -25.28
C SER A 151 10.72 -15.59 -24.82
N GLN A 152 10.25 -16.65 -25.49
CA GLN A 152 9.05 -17.38 -25.07
C GLN A 152 9.14 -17.91 -23.63
N ALA A 153 10.32 -18.36 -23.20
CA ALA A 153 10.53 -18.80 -21.82
C ALA A 153 10.31 -17.65 -20.81
N HIS A 154 10.81 -16.45 -21.11
CA HIS A 154 10.58 -15.28 -20.27
C HIS A 154 9.10 -14.85 -20.22
N ALA A 155 8.41 -14.93 -21.36
CA ALA A 155 6.96 -14.67 -21.40
C ALA A 155 6.18 -15.67 -20.54
N THR A 156 6.54 -16.95 -20.58
CA THR A 156 5.94 -18.00 -19.75
C THR A 156 6.22 -17.75 -18.27
N LEU A 157 7.46 -17.46 -17.89
CA LEU A 157 7.83 -17.14 -16.51
C LEU A 157 7.04 -15.95 -15.96
N TYR A 158 6.86 -14.91 -16.77
CA TYR A 158 6.06 -13.75 -16.37
C TYR A 158 4.60 -14.12 -16.14
N ALA A 159 3.98 -14.89 -17.04
CA ALA A 159 2.62 -15.37 -16.88
C ALA A 159 2.47 -16.24 -15.63
N ASP A 160 3.46 -17.11 -15.35
CA ASP A 160 3.46 -17.93 -14.14
C ASP A 160 3.59 -17.09 -12.87
N ALA A 161 4.44 -16.05 -12.88
CA ALA A 161 4.56 -15.15 -11.75
C ALA A 161 3.25 -14.43 -11.42
N ALA A 162 2.51 -14.00 -12.44
CA ALA A 162 1.18 -13.40 -12.26
C ALA A 162 0.21 -14.40 -11.62
N ARG A 163 0.13 -15.64 -12.15
CA ARG A 163 -0.73 -16.69 -11.60
C ARG A 163 -0.35 -17.08 -10.16
N VAL A 164 0.94 -17.21 -9.87
CA VAL A 164 1.42 -17.48 -8.50
C VAL A 164 1.06 -16.34 -7.57
N SER A 165 1.23 -15.09 -8.00
CA SER A 165 0.85 -13.92 -7.20
C SER A 165 -0.63 -13.93 -6.85
N GLU A 166 -1.50 -14.21 -7.80
CA GLU A 166 -2.95 -14.33 -7.56
C GLU A 166 -3.29 -15.50 -6.64
N HIS A 167 -2.67 -16.67 -6.88
CA HIS A 167 -2.91 -17.87 -6.07
C HIS A 167 -2.51 -17.70 -4.61
N LEU A 168 -1.44 -16.93 -4.34
CA LEU A 168 -0.92 -16.70 -3.00
C LEU A 168 -1.56 -15.51 -2.29
N LEU A 169 -2.51 -14.82 -2.92
CA LEU A 169 -3.33 -13.85 -2.20
C LEU A 169 -4.18 -14.56 -1.14
N PRO A 170 -4.40 -13.92 0.02
CA PRO A 170 -5.22 -14.50 1.06
C PRO A 170 -6.64 -14.80 0.55
N ASN A 171 -7.13 -16.02 0.77
CA ASN A 171 -8.48 -16.47 0.40
C ASN A 171 -9.57 -15.90 1.32
N THR A 172 -9.38 -14.70 1.84
CA THR A 172 -10.37 -14.03 2.67
C THR A 172 -10.80 -12.73 2.00
N ARG A 173 -12.09 -12.46 1.99
CA ARG A 173 -12.62 -11.18 1.47
C ARG A 173 -11.99 -9.96 2.14
N ALA A 174 -11.41 -10.14 3.33
CA ALA A 174 -10.73 -9.10 4.08
C ALA A 174 -9.56 -8.47 3.35
N TYR A 175 -8.92 -9.17 2.42
CA TYR A 175 -7.73 -8.72 1.69
C TYR A 175 -8.00 -8.32 0.24
N TYR A 176 -9.19 -8.61 -0.29
CA TYR A 176 -9.48 -8.47 -1.72
C TYR A 176 -10.25 -7.22 -2.10
N GLU A 177 -10.83 -6.54 -1.14
CA GLU A 177 -11.77 -5.47 -1.45
C GLU A 177 -11.16 -4.10 -1.15
N ILE A 178 -10.90 -3.32 -2.18
CA ILE A 178 -10.70 -1.88 -2.05
C ILE A 178 -12.06 -1.22 -2.22
N TRP A 179 -12.47 -0.50 -1.19
CA TRP A 179 -13.70 0.26 -1.19
C TRP A 179 -13.37 1.74 -1.18
N LEU A 180 -13.85 2.44 -2.16
CA LEU A 180 -13.75 3.89 -2.29
C LEU A 180 -15.17 4.46 -2.27
N ASP A 181 -15.42 5.40 -1.37
CA ASP A 181 -16.71 6.10 -1.26
C ASP A 181 -17.94 5.16 -1.25
N GLU A 182 -17.86 4.07 -0.48
CA GLU A 182 -18.86 3.00 -0.37
C GLU A 182 -18.99 2.09 -1.60
N GLU A 183 -18.29 2.36 -2.68
CA GLU A 183 -18.24 1.49 -3.86
C GLU A 183 -17.01 0.56 -3.82
N ARG A 184 -17.23 -0.68 -4.21
CA ARG A 184 -16.16 -1.66 -4.35
C ARG A 184 -15.41 -1.44 -5.65
N VAL A 185 -14.13 -1.02 -5.56
CA VAL A 185 -13.30 -0.69 -6.72
C VAL A 185 -12.49 -1.90 -7.20
N SER A 186 -12.10 -2.80 -6.32
CA SER A 186 -11.45 -4.05 -6.69
C SER A 186 -11.84 -5.19 -5.76
N GLY A 187 -11.82 -6.39 -6.31
CA GLY A 187 -12.10 -7.63 -5.61
C GLY A 187 -12.44 -8.69 -6.63
N SER A 188 -11.87 -9.90 -6.52
CA SER A 188 -12.30 -11.01 -7.36
C SER A 188 -13.77 -11.29 -7.07
N GLY A 189 -14.59 -11.19 -8.09
CA GLY A 189 -15.92 -11.76 -8.03
C GLY A 189 -15.83 -13.23 -7.68
N ALA A 190 -16.63 -13.65 -6.72
CA ALA A 190 -16.81 -15.06 -6.40
C ALA A 190 -17.39 -15.79 -7.59
#